data_ab3ae5f5415c94630632927ea466d298
#
_entry.id   ab3ae5f5415c94630632927ea466d298
#
_cell.length_a   1.000
_cell.length_b   1.000
_cell.length_c   1.000
_cell.angle_alpha   90.00
_cell.angle_beta   90.00
_cell.angle_gamma   90.00
#
_symmetry.space_group_name_H-M   'P 1'
#
loop_
_entity.id
_entity.type
_entity.pdbx_description
1 polymer ?
#
loop_
_entity_poly.entity_id
_entity_poly.type
_entity_poly.pdbx_seq_one_letter_code
_entity_poly.pdbx_strand_id
1 'polypeptide(L)'
;MHDFAVLGSTGYLGSYFVRAIEERGWRALGLSRKEVDYSNVDHLSAWIRKNKPAFLINAAGYTGKPNVDACEKEKSECLFGNAVLPGRIREVCEERKIPWGHVSSGCIYSGERPGGGGWKEE
;
A
#
# COMPACT_ATOMS: atom_id res chain seq x y z
N MET A 1 -5.26 -19.62 -11.17
CA MET A 1 -5.36 -19.07 -9.81
C MET A 1 -4.61 -17.75 -9.76
N HIS A 2 -5.21 -16.74 -9.19
CA HIS A 2 -4.57 -15.44 -9.07
C HIS A 2 -3.99 -15.27 -7.67
N ASP A 3 -2.72 -14.89 -7.60
CA ASP A 3 -2.03 -14.61 -6.36
C ASP A 3 -1.88 -13.09 -6.23
N PHE A 4 -2.37 -12.55 -5.12
CA PHE A 4 -2.28 -11.12 -4.82
C PHE A 4 -1.36 -10.92 -3.64
N ALA A 5 -0.34 -10.09 -3.79
CA ALA A 5 0.49 -9.65 -2.67
C ALA A 5 -0.19 -8.47 -1.98
N VAL A 6 -0.26 -8.48 -0.66
CA VAL A 6 -0.81 -7.38 0.13
C VAL A 6 0.22 -6.94 1.16
N LEU A 7 0.82 -5.78 0.95
CA LEU A 7 1.73 -5.17 1.91
C LEU A 7 0.93 -4.45 2.98
N GLY A 8 1.36 -4.58 4.23
CA GLY A 8 0.59 -4.07 5.36
C GLY A 8 -0.64 -4.93 5.68
N SER A 9 -0.53 -6.23 5.46
CA SER A 9 -1.64 -7.19 5.59
C SER A 9 -2.24 -7.29 6.98
N THR A 10 -1.50 -6.92 8.03
CA THR A 10 -1.97 -6.96 9.42
C THR A 10 -2.68 -5.66 9.84
N GLY A 11 -2.63 -4.63 9.00
CA GLY A 11 -3.32 -3.37 9.26
C GLY A 11 -4.82 -3.44 8.98
N TYR A 12 -5.52 -2.35 9.28
CA TYR A 12 -6.97 -2.27 9.11
C TYR A 12 -7.40 -2.56 7.67
N LEU A 13 -6.89 -1.79 6.71
CA LEU A 13 -7.25 -1.99 5.30
C LEU A 13 -6.61 -3.25 4.70
N GLY A 14 -5.34 -3.51 5.04
CA GLY A 14 -4.66 -4.71 4.53
C GLY A 14 -5.37 -6.00 4.88
N SER A 15 -5.87 -6.13 6.11
CA SER A 15 -6.62 -7.31 6.53
C SER A 15 -7.95 -7.47 5.78
N TYR A 16 -8.62 -6.37 5.45
CA TYR A 16 -9.84 -6.41 4.64
C TYR A 16 -9.55 -6.82 3.19
N PHE A 17 -8.45 -6.34 2.61
CA PHE A 17 -8.04 -6.79 1.27
C PHE A 17 -7.77 -8.29 1.24
N VAL A 18 -7.04 -8.80 2.23
CA VAL A 18 -6.77 -10.24 2.34
C VAL A 18 -8.07 -11.02 2.35
N ARG A 19 -9.02 -10.64 3.21
CA ARG A 19 -10.32 -11.30 3.30
C ARG A 19 -11.08 -11.25 1.98
N ALA A 20 -11.17 -10.07 1.37
CA ALA A 20 -11.90 -9.90 0.12
C ALA A 20 -11.34 -10.73 -1.04
N ILE A 21 -10.02 -10.88 -1.08
CA ILE A 21 -9.34 -11.71 -2.06
C ILE A 21 -9.69 -13.19 -1.84
N GLU A 22 -9.61 -13.65 -0.60
CA GLU A 22 -9.89 -15.04 -0.25
C GLU A 22 -11.36 -15.40 -0.46
N GLU A 23 -12.28 -14.49 -0.16
CA GLU A 23 -13.72 -14.68 -0.40
C GLU A 23 -14.06 -14.87 -1.90
N ARG A 24 -13.19 -14.39 -2.78
CA ARG A 24 -13.33 -14.59 -4.24
C ARG A 24 -12.67 -15.87 -4.73
N GLY A 25 -12.15 -16.69 -3.84
CA GLY A 25 -11.43 -17.92 -4.19
C GLY A 25 -10.03 -17.69 -4.74
N TRP A 26 -9.48 -16.49 -4.56
CA TRP A 26 -8.11 -16.17 -4.94
C TRP A 26 -7.18 -16.29 -3.74
N ARG A 27 -5.89 -16.36 -3.99
CA ARG A 27 -4.89 -16.47 -2.91
C ARG A 27 -4.31 -15.10 -2.56
N ALA A 28 -4.36 -14.75 -1.27
CA ALA A 28 -3.73 -13.56 -0.75
C ALA A 28 -2.39 -13.94 -0.11
N LEU A 29 -1.33 -13.27 -0.54
CA LEU A 29 0.01 -13.36 0.04
C LEU A 29 0.22 -12.11 0.90
N GLY A 30 -0.18 -12.20 2.16
CA GLY A 30 -0.05 -11.09 3.10
C GLY A 30 1.39 -10.94 3.58
N LEU A 31 1.89 -9.70 3.57
CA LEU A 31 3.20 -9.35 4.07
C LEU A 31 3.11 -8.30 5.16
N SER A 32 3.76 -8.56 6.28
CA SER A 32 4.07 -7.57 7.30
C SER A 32 5.56 -7.27 7.29
N ARG A 33 5.97 -6.14 7.85
CA ARG A 33 7.39 -5.80 7.95
C ARG A 33 8.19 -6.76 8.81
N LYS A 34 7.53 -7.54 9.66
CA LYS A 34 8.18 -8.57 10.48
C LYS A 34 8.61 -9.78 9.66
N GLU A 35 7.88 -10.08 8.59
CA GLU A 35 8.16 -11.23 7.73
C GLU A 35 9.16 -10.89 6.64
N VAL A 36 8.95 -9.75 5.99
CA VAL A 36 9.83 -9.23 4.95
C VAL A 36 9.93 -7.72 5.13
N ASP A 37 11.15 -7.23 5.22
CA ASP A 37 11.39 -5.79 5.22
C ASP A 37 11.20 -5.24 3.80
N TYR A 38 9.96 -5.00 3.42
CA TYR A 38 9.63 -4.47 2.10
C TYR A 38 9.98 -2.99 1.92
N SER A 39 10.48 -2.35 2.98
CA SER A 39 11.12 -1.02 2.85
C SER A 39 12.50 -1.13 2.19
N ASN A 40 13.08 -2.31 2.18
CA ASN A 40 14.32 -2.60 1.47
C ASN A 40 13.98 -3.12 0.07
N VAL A 41 14.39 -2.39 -0.95
CA VAL A 41 14.11 -2.69 -2.37
C VAL A 41 14.60 -4.10 -2.74
N ASP A 42 15.79 -4.48 -2.30
CA ASP A 42 16.37 -5.78 -2.62
C ASP A 42 15.57 -6.93 -2.00
N HIS A 43 15.12 -6.76 -0.76
CA HIS A 43 14.30 -7.76 -0.08
C HIS A 43 12.94 -7.92 -0.77
N LEU A 44 12.29 -6.82 -1.10
CA LEU A 44 11.00 -6.85 -1.80
C LEU A 44 11.15 -7.47 -3.20
N SER A 45 12.17 -7.06 -3.93
CA SER A 45 12.46 -7.60 -5.27
C SER A 45 12.70 -9.11 -5.24
N ALA A 46 13.49 -9.59 -4.28
CA ALA A 46 13.75 -11.02 -4.11
C ALA A 46 12.47 -11.79 -3.77
N TRP A 47 11.63 -11.24 -2.89
CA TRP A 47 10.35 -11.86 -2.54
C TRP A 47 9.41 -11.96 -3.74
N ILE A 48 9.29 -10.89 -4.52
CA ILE A 48 8.45 -10.85 -5.73
C ILE A 48 8.96 -11.86 -6.76
N ARG A 49 10.27 -11.94 -6.96
CA ARG A 49 10.87 -12.91 -7.88
C ARG A 49 10.55 -14.35 -7.48
N LYS A 50 10.56 -14.64 -6.19
CA LYS A 50 10.27 -15.98 -5.66
C LYS A 50 8.78 -16.32 -5.76
N ASN A 51 7.90 -15.40 -5.41
CA ASN A 51 6.47 -15.66 -5.25
C ASN A 51 5.63 -15.33 -6.48
N LYS A 52 6.14 -14.49 -7.37
CA LYS A 52 5.51 -14.11 -8.66
C LYS A 52 4.02 -13.76 -8.54
N PRO A 53 3.65 -12.79 -7.70
CA PRO A 53 2.25 -12.40 -7.58
C PRO A 53 1.74 -11.80 -8.89
N ALA A 54 0.45 -11.99 -9.17
CA ALA A 54 -0.18 -11.40 -10.35
C ALA A 54 -0.46 -9.91 -10.18
N PHE A 55 -0.63 -9.47 -8.92
CA PHE A 55 -0.91 -8.07 -8.58
C PHE A 55 -0.41 -7.79 -7.16
N LEU A 56 0.04 -6.57 -6.91
CA LEU A 56 0.48 -6.15 -5.59
C LEU A 56 -0.40 -4.99 -5.11
N ILE A 57 -0.91 -5.10 -3.89
CA ILE A 57 -1.66 -4.04 -3.22
C ILE A 57 -0.80 -3.49 -2.09
N ASN A 58 -0.49 -2.20 -2.13
CA ASN A 58 0.17 -1.54 -1.01
C ASN A 58 -0.88 -0.91 -0.09
N ALA A 59 -1.13 -1.56 1.03
CA ALA A 59 -1.96 -1.04 2.12
C ALA A 59 -1.11 -0.64 3.33
N ALA A 60 0.21 -0.56 3.16
CA ALA A 60 1.13 -0.08 4.19
C ALA A 60 1.20 1.44 4.17
N GLY A 61 1.28 2.03 5.34
CA GLY A 61 1.42 3.46 5.52
C GLY A 61 1.76 3.77 6.97
N TYR A 62 1.97 5.03 7.25
CA TYR A 62 2.27 5.50 8.61
C TYR A 62 1.27 6.59 9.02
N THR A 63 0.54 6.35 10.09
CA THR A 63 -0.45 7.29 10.60
C THR A 63 -0.06 7.92 11.94
N GLY A 64 0.98 7.38 12.59
CA GLY A 64 1.37 7.80 13.93
C GLY A 64 0.45 7.27 15.02
N LYS A 65 0.82 7.53 16.27
CA LYS A 65 0.03 7.18 17.44
C LYS A 65 -0.07 8.38 18.37
N PRO A 66 -1.26 8.68 18.91
CA PRO A 66 -2.53 7.94 18.82
C PRO A 66 -3.29 8.14 17.50
N ASN A 67 -2.91 9.12 16.68
CA ASN A 67 -3.58 9.45 15.43
C ASN A 67 -2.62 10.18 14.46
N VAL A 68 -3.13 10.65 13.34
CA VAL A 68 -2.36 11.30 12.29
C VAL A 68 -1.67 12.60 12.75
N ASP A 69 -2.13 13.23 13.81
CA ASP A 69 -1.50 14.45 14.34
C ASP A 69 -0.06 14.20 14.82
N ALA A 70 0.27 12.96 15.17
CA ALA A 70 1.62 12.58 15.53
C ALA A 70 2.63 12.81 14.38
N CYS A 71 2.18 12.86 13.13
CA CYS A 71 3.02 13.14 11.98
C CYS A 71 3.67 14.53 12.04
N GLU A 72 3.07 15.49 12.73
CA GLU A 72 3.68 16.80 12.96
C GLU A 72 5.00 16.71 13.74
N LYS A 73 5.12 15.70 14.60
CA LYS A 73 6.30 15.44 15.41
C LYS A 73 7.22 14.38 14.81
N GLU A 74 6.64 13.41 14.13
CA GLU A 74 7.33 12.25 13.55
C GLU A 74 7.44 12.40 12.03
N LYS A 75 7.99 13.52 11.57
CA LYS A 75 8.01 13.90 10.15
C LYS A 75 8.79 12.94 9.27
N SER A 76 9.92 12.43 9.76
CA SER A 76 10.75 11.48 9.00
C SER A 76 10.02 10.16 8.77
N GLU A 77 9.38 9.63 9.79
CA GLU A 77 8.62 8.38 9.71
C GLU A 77 7.42 8.53 8.79
N CYS A 78 6.72 9.67 8.87
CA CYS A 78 5.59 9.97 8.00
C CYS A 78 6.01 10.14 6.55
N LEU A 79 7.08 10.87 6.31
CA LEU A 79 7.63 11.04 4.96
C LEU A 79 8.06 9.69 4.39
N PHE A 80 8.76 8.88 5.16
CA PHE A 80 9.19 7.57 4.72
C PHE A 80 8.01 6.66 4.41
N GLY A 81 7.09 6.47 5.36
CA GLY A 81 5.98 5.54 5.22
C GLY A 81 4.96 5.92 4.15
N ASN A 82 4.74 7.22 3.95
CA ASN A 82 3.67 7.72 3.08
C ASN A 82 4.14 8.26 1.72
N ALA A 83 5.43 8.49 1.55
CA ALA A 83 5.98 8.99 0.29
C ALA A 83 7.15 8.15 -0.23
N VAL A 84 8.17 7.92 0.58
CA VAL A 84 9.38 7.21 0.14
C VAL A 84 9.09 5.73 -0.12
N LEU A 85 8.40 5.07 0.80
CA LEU A 85 8.05 3.65 0.65
C LEU A 85 7.21 3.36 -0.59
N PRO A 86 6.11 4.10 -0.86
CA PRO A 86 5.38 3.91 -2.11
C PRO A 86 6.24 4.05 -3.36
N GLY A 87 7.17 5.01 -3.37
CA GLY A 87 8.11 5.19 -4.48
C GLY A 87 9.02 3.99 -4.69
N ARG A 88 9.52 3.39 -3.63
CA ARG A 88 10.35 2.17 -3.70
C ARG A 88 9.55 0.96 -4.18
N ILE A 89 8.32 0.81 -3.71
CA ILE A 89 7.41 -0.24 -4.18
C ILE A 89 7.16 -0.09 -5.67
N ARG A 90 6.89 1.12 -6.12
CA ARG A 90 6.71 1.43 -7.54
C ARG A 90 7.93 0.98 -8.37
N GLU A 91 9.13 1.34 -7.96
CA GLU A 91 10.36 0.96 -8.67
C GLU A 91 10.46 -0.55 -8.83
N VAL A 92 10.22 -1.32 -7.78
CA VAL A 92 10.28 -2.78 -7.83
C VAL A 92 9.20 -3.36 -8.73
N CYS A 93 7.97 -2.86 -8.61
CA CYS A 93 6.85 -3.35 -9.43
C CYS A 93 7.06 -3.05 -10.92
N GLU A 94 7.56 -1.87 -11.25
CA GLU A 94 7.89 -1.49 -12.63
C GLU A 94 9.01 -2.37 -13.19
N GLU A 95 10.09 -2.57 -12.42
CA GLU A 95 11.21 -3.41 -12.81
C GLU A 95 10.76 -4.86 -13.06
N ARG A 96 9.90 -5.38 -12.20
CA ARG A 96 9.39 -6.75 -12.30
C ARG A 96 8.15 -6.89 -13.18
N LYS A 97 7.66 -5.79 -13.74
CA LYS A 97 6.47 -5.75 -14.61
C LYS A 97 5.23 -6.34 -13.93
N ILE A 98 5.03 -5.97 -12.67
CA ILE A 98 3.87 -6.39 -11.88
C ILE A 98 2.93 -5.20 -11.75
N PRO A 99 1.66 -5.35 -12.15
CA PRO A 99 0.66 -4.32 -11.88
C PRO A 99 0.45 -4.17 -10.38
N TRP A 100 0.26 -2.94 -9.92
CA TRP A 100 0.11 -2.68 -8.50
C TRP A 100 -0.87 -1.55 -8.24
N GLY A 101 -1.42 -1.54 -7.03
CA GLY A 101 -2.29 -0.50 -6.54
C GLY A 101 -1.78 0.04 -5.22
N HIS A 102 -1.93 1.34 -5.02
CA HIS A 102 -1.55 2.03 -3.79
C HIS A 102 -2.78 2.61 -3.12
N VAL A 103 -2.96 2.30 -1.84
CA VAL A 103 -3.98 2.93 -1.02
C VAL A 103 -3.44 4.28 -0.57
N SER A 104 -3.88 5.33 -1.23
CA SER A 104 -3.53 6.70 -0.89
C SER A 104 -4.42 7.22 0.24
N SER A 105 -3.99 8.29 0.87
CA SER A 105 -4.71 8.91 1.95
C SER A 105 -4.60 10.44 1.89
N GLY A 106 -5.37 11.12 2.74
CA GLY A 106 -5.37 12.56 2.83
C GLY A 106 -6.36 13.22 1.87
N CYS A 107 -6.39 14.53 1.92
CA CYS A 107 -7.30 15.35 1.13
C CYS A 107 -6.66 15.65 -0.23
N ILE A 108 -7.03 14.88 -1.25
CA ILE A 108 -6.52 15.05 -2.61
C ILE A 108 -7.36 16.05 -3.43
N TYR A 109 -8.53 16.40 -2.94
CA TYR A 109 -9.40 17.42 -3.53
C TYR A 109 -9.50 18.61 -2.59
N SER A 110 -9.57 19.82 -3.13
CA SER A 110 -9.75 21.04 -2.35
C SER A 110 -10.91 21.87 -2.89
N GLY A 111 -11.62 22.54 -1.99
CA GLY A 111 -12.77 23.38 -2.35
C GLY A 111 -13.94 22.57 -2.88
N GLU A 112 -14.79 23.25 -3.64
CA GLU A 112 -15.93 22.65 -4.33
C GLU A 112 -15.62 22.53 -5.82
N ARG A 113 -16.17 21.50 -6.47
CA ARG A 113 -16.05 21.41 -7.92
C ARG A 113 -16.83 22.56 -8.61
N PRO A 114 -16.43 22.96 -9.83
CA PRO A 114 -17.20 23.95 -10.59
C PRO A 114 -18.67 23.55 -10.73
N GLY A 115 -19.57 24.49 -10.41
CA GLY A 115 -21.01 24.24 -10.41
C GLY A 115 -21.56 23.73 -9.07
N GLY A 116 -20.73 23.62 -8.04
CA GLY A 116 -21.12 23.20 -6.70
C GLY A 116 -21.13 21.69 -6.51
N GLY A 117 -21.28 21.27 -5.25
CA GLY A 117 -21.26 19.88 -4.84
C GLY A 117 -19.85 19.31 -4.64
N GLY A 118 -19.78 18.05 -4.23
CA GLY A 118 -18.51 17.38 -3.99
C GLY A 118 -17.83 16.88 -5.26
N TRP A 119 -16.55 16.61 -5.16
CA TRP A 119 -15.79 15.99 -6.24
C TRP A 119 -16.24 14.54 -6.46
N LYS A 120 -16.19 14.09 -7.69
CA LYS A 120 -16.52 12.70 -8.07
C LYS A 120 -15.25 11.90 -8.34
N GLU A 121 -15.36 10.59 -8.39
CA GLU A 121 -14.26 9.68 -8.68
C GLU A 121 -13.77 9.71 -10.14
N GLU A 122 -14.51 10.37 -10.99
CA GLU A 122 -14.20 10.50 -12.42
C GLU A 122 -12.97 11.38 -12.69
#